data_f517743ddd49c19de1c222d389a8fbd5
#
_entry.id   f517743ddd49c19de1c222d389a8fbd5
#
_cell.length_a   1.000
_cell.length_b   1.000
_cell.length_c   1.000
_cell.angle_alpha   90.00
_cell.angle_beta   90.00
_cell.angle_gamma   90.00
#
_symmetry.space_group_name_H-M   'P 1'
#
loop_
_entity.id
_entity.type
_entity.pdbx_description
1 polymer ?
#
loop_
_entity_poly.entity_id
_entity_poly.type
_entity_poly.pdbx_seq_one_letter_code
_entity_poly.pdbx_strand_id
1 'polypeptide(L)'
;MQFPTDLKYTKNDEWIRVEGDQGTIGITDYAQDQLSDIVFVEVTLAVGEQGAKGAACATIESVKAAAEVYLPVGGTVTKVNEDLPKTPEQVNKDPYGAAWMVQIRIADAGELKDLMDAAAYEAYCKERTT
;
A
#
# COMPACT_ATOMS: atom_id res chain seq x y z
N MET A 1 -4.51 -15.65 -6.07
CA MET A 1 -4.21 -14.37 -5.41
C MET A 1 -2.94 -14.50 -4.59
N GLN A 2 -2.10 -13.47 -4.61
CA GLN A 2 -0.77 -13.53 -4.01
C GLN A 2 -0.75 -12.82 -2.65
N PHE A 3 -0.07 -13.46 -1.69
CA PHE A 3 0.17 -12.91 -0.35
C PHE A 3 1.65 -13.11 0.01
N PRO A 4 2.54 -12.24 -0.52
CA PRO A 4 3.98 -12.39 -0.27
C PRO A 4 4.31 -12.46 1.23
N THR A 5 5.18 -13.38 1.60
CA THR A 5 5.51 -13.65 3.01
C THR A 5 6.55 -12.69 3.59
N ASP A 6 7.20 -11.90 2.73
CA ASP A 6 8.19 -10.92 3.16
C ASP A 6 7.58 -9.54 3.45
N LEU A 7 6.24 -9.43 3.38
CA LEU A 7 5.53 -8.17 3.59
C LEU A 7 4.72 -8.20 4.88
N LYS A 8 4.34 -7.01 5.34
CA LYS A 8 3.33 -6.81 6.38
C LYS A 8 2.12 -6.14 5.76
N TYR A 9 0.96 -6.30 6.40
CA TYR A 9 -0.32 -5.91 5.81
C TYR A 9 -1.20 -5.18 6.82
N THR A 10 -2.06 -4.28 6.32
CA THR A 10 -3.05 -3.58 7.14
C THR A 10 -4.46 -4.12 6.86
N LYS A 11 -5.39 -3.77 7.73
CA LYS A 11 -6.81 -4.08 7.51
C LYS A 11 -7.44 -3.26 6.39
N ASN A 12 -6.75 -2.20 5.94
CA ASN A 12 -7.20 -1.37 4.82
C ASN A 12 -6.57 -1.82 3.50
N ASP A 13 -5.94 -3.00 3.49
CA ASP A 13 -5.40 -3.63 2.27
C ASP A 13 -4.19 -2.89 1.68
N GLU A 14 -3.37 -2.30 2.55
CA GLU A 14 -2.05 -1.80 2.17
C GLU A 14 -0.99 -2.80 2.59
N TRP A 15 0.10 -2.82 1.83
CA TRP A 15 1.27 -3.62 2.19
C TRP A 15 2.47 -2.71 2.44
N ILE A 16 3.41 -3.20 3.23
CA ILE A 16 4.69 -2.54 3.45
C ILE A 16 5.81 -3.56 3.40
N ARG A 17 6.85 -3.24 2.63
CA ARG A 17 8.09 -4.01 2.58
C ARG A 17 9.13 -3.26 3.38
N VAL A 18 9.66 -3.88 4.43
CA VAL A 18 10.61 -3.23 5.34
C VAL A 18 12.02 -3.71 5.05
N GLU A 19 12.92 -2.77 4.81
CA GLU A 19 14.35 -3.02 4.62
C GLU A 19 15.10 -2.02 5.50
N GLY A 20 15.60 -2.50 6.66
CA GLY A 20 16.20 -1.61 7.65
C GLY A 20 15.15 -0.64 8.20
N ASP A 21 15.38 0.66 8.05
CA ASP A 21 14.44 1.69 8.47
C ASP A 21 13.57 2.20 7.30
N GLN A 22 13.70 1.60 6.11
CA GLN A 22 12.94 1.97 4.92
C GLN A 22 11.71 1.09 4.77
N GLY A 23 10.58 1.71 4.44
CA GLY A 23 9.35 1.01 4.11
C GLY A 23 8.87 1.40 2.72
N THR A 24 8.60 0.41 1.88
CA THR A 24 7.96 0.60 0.56
C THR A 24 6.51 0.19 0.67
N ILE A 25 5.60 1.02 0.19
CA ILE A 25 4.16 0.88 0.47
C ILE A 25 3.36 0.87 -0.84
N GLY A 26 2.34 0.03 -0.88
CA GLY A 26 1.38 -0.03 -1.96
C GLY A 26 0.10 -0.71 -1.49
N ILE A 27 -0.79 -1.03 -2.44
CA ILE A 27 -2.02 -1.77 -2.11
C ILE A 27 -1.87 -3.23 -2.55
N THR A 28 -2.63 -4.10 -1.88
CA THR A 28 -2.51 -5.55 -2.05
C THR A 28 -3.22 -6.04 -3.32
N ASP A 29 -2.90 -7.28 -3.70
CA ASP A 29 -3.60 -7.99 -4.77
C ASP A 29 -5.09 -8.09 -4.47
N TYR A 30 -5.46 -8.35 -3.22
CA TYR A 30 -6.86 -8.38 -2.80
C TYR A 30 -7.54 -7.03 -3.04
N ALA A 31 -6.86 -5.92 -2.70
CA ALA A 31 -7.42 -4.59 -2.89
C ALA A 31 -7.70 -4.29 -4.37
N GLN A 32 -6.74 -4.57 -5.25
CA GLN A 32 -6.92 -4.30 -6.67
C GLN A 32 -8.03 -5.17 -7.27
N ASP A 33 -8.17 -6.41 -6.79
CA ASP A 33 -9.22 -7.32 -7.26
C ASP A 33 -10.60 -6.77 -6.89
N GLN A 34 -10.75 -6.26 -5.68
CA GLN A 34 -12.01 -5.67 -5.22
C GLN A 34 -12.35 -4.38 -5.96
N LEU A 35 -11.33 -3.60 -6.34
CA LEU A 35 -11.53 -2.33 -7.05
C LEU A 35 -11.78 -2.51 -8.54
N SER A 36 -11.35 -3.63 -9.12
CA SER A 36 -11.39 -3.86 -10.57
C SER A 36 -10.38 -2.95 -11.29
N ASP A 37 -10.60 -2.65 -12.56
CA ASP A 37 -9.63 -1.91 -13.38
C ASP A 37 -9.32 -0.52 -12.81
N ILE A 38 -8.07 -0.29 -12.51
CA ILE A 38 -7.58 0.98 -11.98
C ILE A 38 -7.31 1.93 -13.15
N VAL A 39 -7.90 3.12 -13.07
CA VAL A 39 -7.82 4.12 -14.14
C VAL A 39 -7.09 5.39 -13.70
N PHE A 40 -6.87 5.59 -12.41
CA PHE A 40 -6.20 6.79 -11.89
C PHE A 40 -5.51 6.48 -10.57
N VAL A 41 -4.29 6.97 -10.42
CA VAL A 41 -3.53 6.93 -9.15
C VAL A 41 -2.84 8.27 -8.96
N GLU A 42 -2.98 8.84 -7.77
CA GLU A 42 -2.25 10.05 -7.40
C GLU A 42 -1.62 9.87 -6.04
N VAL A 43 -0.31 10.06 -5.95
CA VAL A 43 0.38 10.09 -4.66
C VAL A 43 0.27 11.50 -4.10
N THR A 44 -0.28 11.63 -2.89
CA THR A 44 -0.65 12.91 -2.32
C THR A 44 0.37 13.46 -1.33
N LEU A 45 1.38 12.66 -0.96
CA LEU A 45 2.49 13.13 -0.13
C LEU A 45 3.73 13.35 -1.00
N ALA A 46 4.46 14.40 -0.71
CA ALA A 46 5.69 14.72 -1.42
C ALA A 46 6.92 14.24 -0.65
N VAL A 47 8.03 14.06 -1.38
CA VAL A 47 9.32 13.76 -0.75
C VAL A 47 9.65 14.82 0.29
N GLY A 48 10.04 14.38 1.48
CA GLY A 48 10.34 15.25 2.61
C GLY A 48 9.17 15.49 3.56
N GLU A 49 7.94 15.19 3.14
CA GLU A 49 6.80 15.32 4.04
C GLU A 49 6.76 14.20 5.07
N GLN A 50 6.33 14.55 6.27
CA GLN A 50 6.11 13.59 7.35
C GLN A 50 4.62 13.24 7.40
N GLY A 51 4.32 11.95 7.60
CA GLY A 51 2.97 11.48 7.81
C GLY A 51 2.92 10.56 9.01
N ALA A 52 1.83 10.65 9.76
CA ALA A 52 1.57 9.73 10.86
C ALA A 52 0.94 8.45 10.33
N LYS A 53 0.99 7.38 11.12
CA LYS A 53 0.24 6.16 10.85
C LYS A 53 -1.23 6.51 10.59
N GLY A 54 -1.79 6.01 9.49
CA GLY A 54 -3.17 6.27 9.11
C GLY A 54 -3.39 7.53 8.28
N ALA A 55 -2.34 8.33 8.04
CA ALA A 55 -2.47 9.50 7.16
C ALA A 55 -2.61 9.05 5.72
N ALA A 56 -3.44 9.74 4.93
CA ALA A 56 -3.61 9.44 3.52
C ALA A 56 -2.31 9.74 2.75
N CYS A 57 -1.89 8.83 1.88
CA CYS A 57 -0.68 8.99 1.08
C CYS A 57 -0.93 8.89 -0.42
N ALA A 58 -2.08 8.36 -0.82
CA ALA A 58 -2.43 8.25 -2.24
C ALA A 58 -3.93 8.13 -2.41
N THR A 59 -4.41 8.46 -3.62
CA THR A 59 -5.80 8.26 -4.02
C THR A 59 -5.82 7.37 -5.26
N ILE A 60 -6.77 6.45 -5.31
CA ILE A 60 -6.93 5.51 -6.41
C ILE A 60 -8.37 5.59 -6.90
N GLU A 61 -8.54 5.58 -8.23
CA GLU A 61 -9.87 5.46 -8.82
C GLU A 61 -9.89 4.28 -9.77
N SER A 62 -10.93 3.49 -9.67
CA SER A 62 -11.21 2.38 -10.58
C SER A 62 -12.46 2.69 -11.40
N VAL A 63 -12.79 1.79 -12.32
CA VAL A 63 -14.01 1.93 -13.15
C VAL A 63 -15.28 1.90 -12.30
N LYS A 64 -15.22 1.42 -11.05
CA LYS A 64 -16.43 1.31 -10.20
C LYS A 64 -16.35 2.06 -8.88
N ALA A 65 -15.17 2.48 -8.41
CA ALA A 65 -15.03 3.05 -7.07
C ALA A 65 -13.78 3.92 -6.94
N ALA A 66 -13.76 4.75 -5.90
CA ALA A 66 -12.58 5.49 -5.48
C ALA A 66 -12.17 5.04 -4.08
N ALA A 67 -10.88 5.06 -3.80
CA ALA A 67 -10.34 4.67 -2.50
C ALA A 67 -9.12 5.51 -2.16
N GLU A 68 -8.86 5.65 -0.86
CA GLU A 68 -7.63 6.27 -0.39
C GLU A 68 -6.69 5.22 0.16
N VAL A 69 -5.39 5.48 0.06
CA VAL A 69 -4.34 4.63 0.60
C VAL A 69 -3.74 5.36 1.80
N TYR A 70 -3.62 4.65 2.91
CA TYR A 70 -3.14 5.22 4.18
C TYR A 70 -1.79 4.63 4.54
N LEU A 71 -0.97 5.41 5.24
CA LEU A 71 0.33 4.92 5.70
C LEU A 71 0.13 3.83 6.75
N PRO A 72 0.71 2.63 6.53
CA PRO A 72 0.65 1.55 7.52
C PRO A 72 1.38 1.90 8.82
N VAL A 73 2.42 2.70 8.70
CA VAL A 73 3.20 3.25 9.83
C VAL A 73 3.62 4.66 9.47
N GLY A 74 3.92 5.48 10.48
CA GLY A 74 4.37 6.84 10.25
C GLY A 74 5.82 6.92 9.82
N GLY A 75 6.17 8.01 9.12
CA GLY A 75 7.52 8.26 8.69
C GLY A 75 7.64 9.46 7.79
N THR A 76 8.85 9.66 7.26
CA THR A 76 9.14 10.73 6.31
C THR A 76 9.25 10.15 4.91
N VAL A 77 8.53 10.73 3.96
CA VAL A 77 8.56 10.27 2.56
C VAL A 77 9.95 10.52 1.97
N THR A 78 10.59 9.45 1.48
CA THR A 78 11.93 9.53 0.88
C THR A 78 11.88 9.38 -0.63
N LYS A 79 10.82 8.75 -1.16
CA LYS A 79 10.68 8.52 -2.60
C LYS A 79 9.21 8.32 -2.95
N VAL A 80 8.84 8.77 -4.14
CA VAL A 80 7.49 8.64 -4.70
C VAL A 80 7.63 7.98 -6.07
N ASN A 81 6.71 7.05 -6.40
CA ASN A 81 6.71 6.41 -7.72
C ASN A 81 6.05 7.34 -8.74
N GLU A 82 6.86 8.12 -9.43
CA GLU A 82 6.39 9.11 -10.40
C GLU A 82 5.86 8.50 -11.68
N ASP A 83 6.19 7.25 -11.96
CA ASP A 83 5.74 6.55 -13.17
C ASP A 83 4.33 5.99 -13.03
N LEU A 84 3.92 5.67 -11.81
CA LEU A 84 2.64 5.00 -11.59
C LEU A 84 1.43 5.80 -12.07
N PRO A 85 1.35 7.13 -11.87
CA PRO A 85 0.22 7.90 -12.40
C PRO A 85 0.10 7.83 -13.93
N LYS A 86 1.20 7.55 -14.63
CA LYS A 86 1.22 7.43 -16.10
C LYS A 86 0.73 6.05 -16.56
N THR A 87 0.82 5.04 -15.69
CA THR A 87 0.47 3.66 -16.00
C THR A 87 -0.32 3.05 -14.83
N PRO A 88 -1.51 3.60 -14.51
CA PRO A 88 -2.26 3.16 -13.33
C PRO A 88 -2.66 1.69 -13.37
N GLU A 89 -2.76 1.09 -14.56
CA GLU A 89 -3.06 -0.32 -14.74
C GLU A 89 -2.00 -1.25 -14.15
N GLN A 90 -0.82 -0.74 -13.81
CA GLN A 90 0.19 -1.55 -13.11
C GLN A 90 -0.29 -2.00 -11.74
N VAL A 91 -1.20 -1.26 -11.11
CA VAL A 91 -1.78 -1.68 -9.83
C VAL A 91 -2.48 -3.04 -9.99
N ASN A 92 -3.14 -3.25 -11.12
CA ASN A 92 -3.80 -4.54 -11.40
C ASN A 92 -2.80 -5.63 -11.78
N LYS A 93 -1.72 -5.26 -12.50
CA LYS A 93 -0.78 -6.24 -13.05
C LYS A 93 0.32 -6.64 -12.09
N ASP A 94 0.83 -5.69 -11.31
CA ASP A 94 2.00 -5.92 -10.47
C ASP A 94 1.90 -5.09 -9.17
N PRO A 95 0.91 -5.40 -8.32
CA PRO A 95 0.66 -4.58 -7.13
C PRO A 95 1.82 -4.57 -6.13
N TYR A 96 2.62 -5.63 -6.09
CA TYR A 96 3.74 -5.76 -5.14
C TYR A 96 5.09 -5.33 -5.72
N GLY A 97 5.14 -4.99 -6.99
CA GLY A 97 6.37 -4.60 -7.68
C GLY A 97 6.26 -3.22 -8.29
N ALA A 98 6.00 -3.15 -9.60
CA ALA A 98 5.98 -1.89 -10.34
C ALA A 98 4.99 -0.87 -9.78
N ALA A 99 3.95 -1.32 -9.10
CA ALA A 99 2.90 -0.44 -8.56
C ALA A 99 3.13 0.01 -7.12
N TRP A 100 4.38 -0.02 -6.64
CA TRP A 100 4.68 0.61 -5.35
C TRP A 100 4.35 2.10 -5.43
N MET A 101 3.93 2.70 -4.32
CA MET A 101 3.45 4.08 -4.32
C MET A 101 4.43 5.04 -3.66
N VAL A 102 4.81 4.77 -2.42
CA VAL A 102 5.73 5.64 -1.67
C VAL A 102 6.75 4.80 -0.93
N GLN A 103 7.93 5.38 -0.68
CA GLN A 103 8.91 4.87 0.27
C GLN A 103 9.05 5.88 1.39
N ILE A 104 9.13 5.38 2.62
CA ILE A 104 9.29 6.22 3.80
C ILE A 104 10.48 5.74 4.62
N ARG A 105 11.05 6.66 5.40
CA ARG A 105 11.91 6.30 6.51
C ARG A 105 11.01 6.17 7.73
N ILE A 106 10.94 4.95 8.30
CA ILE A 106 10.03 4.62 9.38
C ILE A 106 10.43 5.39 10.64
N ALA A 107 9.48 6.11 11.24
CA ALA A 107 9.75 6.92 12.43
C ALA A 107 9.77 6.05 13.69
N ASP A 108 8.87 5.07 13.79
CA ASP A 108 8.75 4.20 14.96
C ASP A 108 8.51 2.77 14.51
N ALA A 109 9.55 1.96 14.57
CA ALA A 109 9.47 0.54 14.18
C ALA A 109 8.50 -0.26 15.05
N GLY A 110 8.16 0.23 16.24
CA GLY A 110 7.17 -0.41 17.10
C GLY A 110 5.79 -0.47 16.49
N GLU A 111 5.46 0.45 15.59
CA GLU A 111 4.18 0.44 14.89
C GLU A 111 4.01 -0.76 13.95
N LEU A 112 5.11 -1.39 13.53
CA LEU A 112 5.05 -2.60 12.71
C LEU A 112 4.41 -3.78 13.42
N LYS A 113 4.40 -3.77 14.73
CA LYS A 113 3.82 -4.86 15.54
C LYS A 113 2.31 -4.97 15.41
N ASP A 114 1.65 -3.88 15.00
CA ASP A 114 0.20 -3.86 14.83
C ASP A 114 -0.23 -4.40 13.48
N LEU A 115 0.71 -4.70 12.60
CA LEU A 115 0.42 -5.16 11.24
C LEU A 115 0.30 -6.68 11.20
N MET A 116 -0.43 -7.18 10.19
CA MET A 116 -0.59 -8.60 9.97
C MET A 116 0.55 -9.16 9.12
N ASP A 117 0.94 -10.42 9.39
CA ASP A 117 1.78 -11.16 8.46
C ASP A 117 0.92 -11.72 7.32
N ALA A 118 1.55 -12.40 6.36
CA ALA A 118 0.84 -12.93 5.19
C ALA A 118 -0.26 -13.91 5.57
N ALA A 119 0.00 -14.81 6.53
CA ALA A 119 -0.98 -15.82 6.93
C ALA A 119 -2.21 -15.18 7.59
N ALA A 120 -1.99 -14.22 8.48
CA ALA A 120 -3.08 -13.51 9.15
C ALA A 120 -3.89 -12.67 8.16
N TYR A 121 -3.22 -12.02 7.24
CA TYR A 121 -3.88 -11.21 6.23
C TYR A 121 -4.71 -12.07 5.26
N GLU A 122 -4.15 -13.20 4.83
CA GLU A 122 -4.86 -14.13 3.96
C GLU A 122 -6.15 -14.62 4.63
N ALA A 123 -6.10 -14.98 5.91
CA ALA A 123 -7.26 -15.39 6.68
C ALA A 123 -8.30 -14.26 6.76
N TYR A 124 -7.82 -13.04 6.98
CA TYR A 124 -8.68 -11.86 7.04
C TYR A 124 -9.41 -11.63 5.70
N CYS A 125 -8.71 -11.79 4.58
CA CYS A 125 -9.32 -11.66 3.26
C CYS A 125 -10.38 -12.74 3.01
N LYS A 126 -10.11 -13.98 3.43
CA LYS A 126 -11.08 -15.08 3.28
C LYS A 126 -12.36 -14.83 4.08
N GLU A 127 -12.25 -14.26 5.26
CA GLU A 127 -13.42 -13.93 6.08
C GLU A 127 -14.33 -12.91 5.37
N ARG A 128 -13.73 -11.96 4.63
CA ARG A 128 -14.49 -10.91 3.96
C ARG A 128 -15.14 -11.38 2.66
N THR A 129 -14.64 -12.46 2.07
CA THR A 129 -15.14 -12.96 0.77
C THR A 129 -16.20 -14.06 0.90
N THR A 130 -16.47 -14.53 2.10
CA THR A 130 -17.51 -15.55 2.35
C THR A 130 -18.91 -14.94 2.70
#